data_a26ebf6414b81edcef7920dbc5240fc5
#
_entry.id   a26ebf6414b81edcef7920dbc5240fc5
#
_cell.length_a   1.000
_cell.length_b   1.000
_cell.length_c   1.000
_cell.angle_alpha   90.00
_cell.angle_beta   90.00
_cell.angle_gamma   90.00
#
_symmetry.space_group_name_H-M   'P 1'
#
loop_
_entity.id
_entity.type
_entity.pdbx_description
1 polymer ?
#
loop_
_entity_poly.entity_id
_entity_poly.type
_entity_poly.pdbx_seq_one_letter_code
_entity_poly.pdbx_strand_id
1 'polypeptide(L)'
;NLESDDADYVGGIAGQSKSIIRRSAAKCRLSGDNYVGGIAGSGFTITGSRSFVLADGDEYVGAIAGGLESSNSITNLNSALQDSESEQSSNYFVSETLGGIDGVSYAGQAEPLSFQEFCDLTAQEGMPDEFRNVTLNFVANQVTVEAVTVEYGAAFDMANAPELPVKGGYTAEWSDF
;
A
#
# COMPACT_ATOMS: atom_id res chain seq x y z
N ASN A 1 6.96 -1.19 9.50
CA ASN A 1 5.69 -0.89 10.17
C ASN A 1 5.83 0.39 10.97
N LEU A 2 4.84 1.25 10.87
CA LEU A 2 4.67 2.45 11.68
C LEU A 2 3.34 2.29 12.41
N GLU A 3 3.41 2.00 13.69
CA GLU A 3 2.25 1.72 14.52
C GLU A 3 2.33 2.57 15.79
N SER A 4 1.28 3.34 16.07
CA SER A 4 1.13 4.12 17.29
C SER A 4 -0.35 4.37 17.53
N ASP A 5 -0.86 3.85 18.63
CA ASP A 5 -2.29 3.89 18.95
C ASP A 5 -2.80 5.30 19.29
N ASP A 6 -1.90 6.28 19.51
CA ASP A 6 -2.24 7.65 19.87
C ASP A 6 -1.63 8.68 18.87
N ALA A 7 -1.27 8.24 17.65
CA ALA A 7 -0.62 9.16 16.71
C ALA A 7 -1.61 9.74 15.70
N ASP A 8 -1.68 11.06 15.68
CA ASP A 8 -2.22 11.82 14.55
C ASP A 8 -1.17 11.98 13.45
N TYR A 9 -1.60 12.01 12.22
CA TYR A 9 -0.75 12.23 11.03
C TYR A 9 0.29 11.14 10.77
N VAL A 10 -0.15 9.93 10.52
CA VAL A 10 0.72 8.80 10.15
C VAL A 10 0.77 8.64 8.64
N GLY A 11 1.96 8.64 8.06
CA GLY A 11 2.14 8.45 6.62
C GLY A 11 3.42 7.68 6.28
N GLY A 12 3.37 6.90 5.22
CA GLY A 12 4.51 6.09 4.79
C GLY A 12 5.73 6.91 4.36
N ILE A 13 5.52 8.16 3.92
CA ILE A 13 6.57 9.12 3.53
C ILE A 13 6.59 10.32 4.49
N ALA A 14 5.42 10.86 4.83
CA ALA A 14 5.32 12.00 5.73
C ALA A 14 4.06 11.92 6.58
N GLY A 15 4.16 12.22 7.88
CA GLY A 15 2.98 12.39 8.72
C GLY A 15 2.15 13.57 8.22
N GLN A 16 2.75 14.75 8.15
CA GLN A 16 2.14 15.96 7.59
C GLN A 16 3.08 16.64 6.59
N SER A 17 2.55 17.06 5.45
CA SER A 17 3.33 17.79 4.44
C SER A 17 2.58 19.02 3.93
N LYS A 18 3.20 20.19 4.10
CA LYS A 18 2.73 21.48 3.54
C LYS A 18 3.39 21.82 2.20
N SER A 19 4.06 20.86 1.59
CA SER A 19 4.80 20.99 0.35
C SER A 19 4.42 19.89 -0.64
N ILE A 20 5.22 19.74 -1.68
CA ILE A 20 4.96 18.79 -2.76
C ILE A 20 5.63 17.45 -2.45
N ILE A 21 4.85 16.37 -2.45
CA ILE A 21 5.33 14.99 -2.50
C ILE A 21 5.05 14.48 -3.92
N ARG A 22 6.08 14.01 -4.59
CA ARG A 22 5.90 13.46 -5.93
C ARG A 22 6.81 12.27 -6.20
N ARG A 23 6.33 11.34 -7.08
CA ARG A 23 7.07 10.14 -7.51
C ARG A 23 7.64 9.37 -6.31
N SER A 24 6.84 9.27 -5.28
CA SER A 24 7.18 8.56 -4.05
C SER A 24 6.42 7.25 -3.98
N ALA A 25 6.97 6.27 -3.29
CA ALA A 25 6.32 4.99 -3.13
C ALA A 25 6.40 4.49 -1.69
N ALA A 26 5.33 3.86 -1.23
CA ALA A 26 5.25 3.25 0.08
C ALA A 26 4.64 1.85 0.02
N LYS A 27 5.30 0.91 0.70
CA LYS A 27 4.76 -0.43 0.98
C LYS A 27 4.99 -0.74 2.44
N CYS A 28 3.94 -0.61 3.25
CA CYS A 28 4.03 -0.78 4.70
C CYS A 28 2.67 -1.03 5.35
N ARG A 29 2.71 -1.30 6.65
CA ARG A 29 1.54 -1.24 7.52
C ARG A 29 1.62 0.04 8.36
N LEU A 30 0.50 0.73 8.48
CA LEU A 30 0.34 1.98 9.19
C LEU A 30 -0.83 1.84 10.17
N SER A 31 -0.67 2.34 11.38
CA SER A 31 -1.74 2.45 12.37
C SER A 31 -1.59 3.76 13.14
N GLY A 32 -2.71 4.40 13.40
CA GLY A 32 -2.78 5.65 14.15
C GLY A 32 -4.23 6.02 14.44
N ASP A 33 -4.47 7.12 15.14
CA ASP A 33 -5.81 7.64 15.42
C ASP A 33 -6.40 8.31 14.18
N ASN A 34 -5.86 9.45 13.80
CA ASN A 34 -6.41 10.29 12.73
C ASN A 34 -5.36 10.59 11.66
N TYR A 35 -5.83 10.88 10.45
CA TYR A 35 -4.98 11.22 9.31
C TYR A 35 -3.93 10.16 9.01
N VAL A 36 -4.39 8.93 8.75
CA VAL A 36 -3.53 7.82 8.36
C VAL A 36 -3.54 7.66 6.84
N GLY A 37 -2.40 7.86 6.20
CA GLY A 37 -2.31 7.81 4.74
C GLY A 37 -1.10 7.09 4.19
N GLY A 38 -1.27 6.35 3.11
CA GLY A 38 -0.20 5.53 2.52
C GLY A 38 1.04 6.33 2.15
N ILE A 39 0.87 7.52 1.62
CA ILE A 39 1.95 8.45 1.29
C ILE A 39 2.08 9.53 2.36
N ALA A 40 0.98 10.19 2.74
CA ALA A 40 0.98 11.19 3.79
C ALA A 40 -0.25 11.08 4.68
N GLY A 41 -0.09 11.27 5.98
CA GLY A 41 -1.22 11.42 6.90
C GLY A 41 -2.07 12.61 6.49
N SER A 42 -1.47 13.78 6.35
CA SER A 42 -2.07 14.96 5.71
C SER A 42 -1.11 15.59 4.71
N GLY A 43 -1.58 15.87 3.49
CA GLY A 43 -0.73 16.37 2.41
C GLY A 43 -1.30 17.58 1.70
N PHE A 44 -0.42 18.51 1.25
CA PHE A 44 -0.81 19.63 0.41
C PHE A 44 -0.86 19.23 -1.07
N THR A 45 0.23 18.70 -1.62
CA THR A 45 0.31 18.25 -3.01
C THR A 45 0.96 16.89 -3.06
N ILE A 46 0.27 15.89 -3.61
CA ILE A 46 0.79 14.52 -3.78
C ILE A 46 0.54 14.08 -5.23
N THR A 47 1.60 13.77 -5.97
CA THR A 47 1.47 13.39 -7.39
C THR A 47 2.41 12.28 -7.80
N GLY A 48 1.98 11.46 -8.78
CA GLY A 48 2.79 10.40 -9.37
C GLY A 48 3.27 9.36 -8.35
N SER A 49 2.56 9.20 -7.23
CA SER A 49 3.00 8.34 -6.14
C SER A 49 2.30 6.98 -6.18
N ARG A 50 2.94 5.97 -5.61
CA ARG A 50 2.49 4.59 -5.60
C ARG A 50 2.37 4.10 -4.16
N SER A 51 1.25 3.49 -3.83
CA SER A 51 0.97 3.02 -2.48
C SER A 51 0.44 1.60 -2.48
N PHE A 52 1.09 0.77 -1.69
CA PHE A 52 0.62 -0.58 -1.37
C PHE A 52 0.71 -0.75 0.15
N VAL A 53 -0.31 -0.28 0.84
CA VAL A 53 -0.32 -0.17 2.30
C VAL A 53 -1.55 -0.83 2.89
N LEU A 54 -1.40 -1.30 4.12
CA LEU A 54 -2.50 -1.55 5.04
C LEU A 54 -2.52 -0.39 6.03
N ALA A 55 -3.57 0.42 5.99
CA ALA A 55 -3.75 1.56 6.88
C ALA A 55 -4.96 1.34 7.77
N ASP A 56 -4.82 1.60 9.04
CA ASP A 56 -5.84 1.50 10.08
C ASP A 56 -5.85 2.77 10.92
N GLY A 57 -7.04 3.27 11.22
CA GLY A 57 -7.22 4.49 11.99
C GLY A 57 -8.71 4.80 12.18
N ASP A 58 -9.01 5.71 13.11
CA ASP A 58 -10.37 6.05 13.48
C ASP A 58 -11.03 6.99 12.48
N GLU A 59 -10.33 8.07 12.06
CA GLU A 59 -10.85 9.04 11.10
C GLU A 59 -9.78 9.45 10.08
N TYR A 60 -10.21 9.86 8.90
CA TYR A 60 -9.34 10.35 7.82
C TYR A 60 -8.30 9.32 7.39
N VAL A 61 -8.77 8.14 6.96
CA VAL A 61 -7.90 7.05 6.52
C VAL A 61 -7.93 6.93 4.99
N GLY A 62 -6.76 6.87 4.36
CA GLY A 62 -6.66 6.74 2.90
C GLY A 62 -5.40 6.04 2.41
N ALA A 63 -5.52 5.35 1.29
CA ALA A 63 -4.39 4.64 0.71
C ALA A 63 -3.28 5.56 0.17
N ILE A 64 -3.61 6.80 -0.19
CA ILE A 64 -2.67 7.84 -0.60
C ILE A 64 -2.50 8.86 0.53
N ALA A 65 -3.59 9.45 1.01
CA ALA A 65 -3.56 10.41 2.09
C ALA A 65 -4.77 10.25 3.01
N GLY A 66 -4.56 10.43 4.32
CA GLY A 66 -5.65 10.52 5.28
C GLY A 66 -6.48 11.78 5.02
N GLY A 67 -5.83 12.91 4.85
CA GLY A 67 -6.49 14.17 4.53
C GLY A 67 -5.62 15.10 3.70
N LEU A 68 -6.20 16.24 3.31
CA LEU A 68 -5.50 17.29 2.57
C LEU A 68 -5.51 18.59 3.36
N GLU A 69 -4.38 19.28 3.37
CA GLU A 69 -4.15 20.53 4.13
C GLU A 69 -5.06 21.70 3.73
N SER A 70 -5.64 21.68 2.52
CA SER A 70 -6.57 22.73 2.10
C SER A 70 -7.72 22.16 1.27
N SER A 71 -8.89 22.81 1.42
CA SER A 71 -10.11 22.50 0.65
C SER A 71 -10.00 22.77 -0.86
N ASN A 72 -8.89 23.33 -1.32
CA ASN A 72 -8.60 23.58 -2.75
C ASN A 72 -7.84 22.47 -3.46
N SER A 73 -7.70 21.57 -2.85
CA SER A 73 -7.21 20.27 -2.86
C SER A 73 -6.80 19.59 -4.18
N ILE A 74 -7.64 18.75 -4.71
CA ILE A 74 -7.27 17.74 -5.71
C ILE A 74 -7.17 18.33 -7.12
N THR A 75 -8.00 19.29 -7.46
CA THR A 75 -7.96 20.01 -8.74
C THR A 75 -6.73 20.92 -8.88
N ASN A 76 -6.30 21.52 -7.78
CA ASN A 76 -5.10 22.36 -7.76
C ASN A 76 -3.80 21.55 -7.74
N LEU A 77 -3.86 20.31 -7.30
CA LEU A 77 -2.72 19.38 -7.37
C LEU A 77 -2.23 19.17 -8.80
N ASN A 78 -3.15 19.06 -9.76
CA ASN A 78 -2.80 18.91 -11.16
C ASN A 78 -2.38 20.22 -11.84
N SER A 79 -2.97 21.36 -11.45
CA SER A 79 -2.68 22.65 -12.09
C SER A 79 -1.37 23.30 -11.61
N ALA A 80 -0.95 23.07 -10.38
CA ALA A 80 0.31 23.61 -9.85
C ALA A 80 1.56 22.89 -10.36
N LEU A 81 1.38 21.74 -11.04
CA LEU A 81 2.45 20.88 -11.51
C LEU A 81 2.42 20.62 -13.02
N GLN A 82 1.64 21.39 -13.77
CA GLN A 82 1.80 21.48 -15.21
C GLN A 82 3.10 22.18 -15.53
N ASP A 83 4.19 21.50 -15.20
CA ASP A 83 5.44 21.75 -15.88
C ASP A 83 5.32 21.15 -17.29
N SER A 84 5.90 21.80 -18.25
CA SER A 84 5.65 21.66 -19.69
C SER A 84 6.01 20.32 -20.35
N GLU A 85 6.17 19.28 -19.58
CA GLU A 85 6.27 17.90 -20.07
C GLU A 85 5.13 17.09 -19.45
N SER A 86 4.14 16.85 -20.28
CA SER A 86 2.85 16.24 -20.00
C SER A 86 2.91 14.79 -19.50
N GLU A 87 3.42 14.56 -18.32
CA GLU A 87 3.10 13.35 -17.57
C GLU A 87 1.95 13.67 -16.61
N GLN A 88 0.77 13.19 -16.97
CA GLN A 88 -0.34 13.13 -16.03
C GLN A 88 0.06 12.15 -14.91
N SER A 89 0.64 12.67 -13.86
CA SER A 89 1.14 11.88 -12.74
C SER A 89 0.01 11.60 -11.76
N SER A 90 -0.83 10.62 -12.08
CA SER A 90 -1.84 10.10 -11.16
C SER A 90 -1.19 9.32 -10.03
N ASN A 91 -1.78 9.38 -8.85
CA ASN A 91 -1.41 8.51 -7.75
C ASN A 91 -2.23 7.22 -7.86
N TYR A 92 -1.55 6.08 -7.75
CA TYR A 92 -2.18 4.78 -7.81
C TYR A 92 -1.91 3.99 -6.54
N PHE A 93 -2.89 3.19 -6.15
CA PHE A 93 -2.79 2.36 -4.95
C PHE A 93 -3.48 1.01 -5.14
N VAL A 94 -3.11 0.05 -4.29
CA VAL A 94 -3.79 -1.24 -4.18
C VAL A 94 -4.53 -1.28 -2.86
N SER A 95 -5.83 -1.44 -2.92
CA SER A 95 -6.66 -1.74 -1.76
C SER A 95 -8.03 -2.23 -2.20
N GLU A 96 -8.57 -3.20 -1.47
CA GLU A 96 -9.94 -3.69 -1.65
C GLU A 96 -10.96 -2.91 -0.79
N THR A 97 -10.47 -2.19 0.22
CA THR A 97 -11.33 -1.60 1.27
C THR A 97 -11.10 -0.11 1.49
N LEU A 98 -9.90 0.41 1.21
CA LEU A 98 -9.56 1.81 1.41
C LEU A 98 -9.84 2.62 0.16
N GLY A 99 -10.41 3.82 0.32
CA GLY A 99 -10.36 4.85 -0.71
C GLY A 99 -8.98 5.53 -0.76
N GLY A 100 -8.75 6.31 -1.80
CA GLY A 100 -7.45 6.95 -2.01
C GLY A 100 -7.14 8.06 -1.02
N ILE A 101 -8.13 8.92 -0.73
CA ILE A 101 -8.00 10.07 0.18
C ILE A 101 -9.25 10.13 1.04
N ASP A 102 -9.09 10.08 2.36
CA ASP A 102 -10.19 10.13 3.32
C ASP A 102 -11.35 9.18 2.92
N GLY A 103 -11.03 7.93 2.65
CA GLY A 103 -12.00 6.92 2.26
C GLY A 103 -12.58 7.07 0.85
N VAL A 104 -12.18 8.07 0.05
CA VAL A 104 -12.72 8.32 -1.29
C VAL A 104 -11.65 8.15 -2.37
N SER A 105 -12.01 7.46 -3.45
CA SER A 105 -11.15 7.34 -4.64
C SER A 105 -11.51 8.38 -5.68
N TYR A 106 -10.50 8.99 -6.29
CA TYR A 106 -10.64 10.07 -7.24
C TYR A 106 -10.00 9.72 -8.57
N ALA A 107 -10.82 9.60 -9.62
CA ALA A 107 -10.35 9.27 -10.96
C ALA A 107 -9.29 10.26 -11.47
N GLY A 108 -8.20 9.73 -12.03
CA GLY A 108 -7.06 10.50 -12.51
C GLY A 108 -6.18 11.13 -11.42
N GLN A 109 -6.48 10.91 -10.14
CA GLN A 109 -5.75 11.58 -9.05
C GLN A 109 -5.34 10.64 -7.91
N ALA A 110 -6.25 9.80 -7.45
CA ALA A 110 -6.00 8.75 -6.47
C ALA A 110 -6.88 7.55 -6.83
N GLU A 111 -6.39 6.70 -7.71
CA GLU A 111 -7.11 5.60 -8.31
C GLU A 111 -6.67 4.25 -7.76
N PRO A 112 -7.63 3.37 -7.44
CA PRO A 112 -7.30 1.99 -7.12
C PRO A 112 -6.90 1.23 -8.38
N LEU A 113 -5.92 0.35 -8.25
CA LEU A 113 -5.55 -0.66 -9.23
C LEU A 113 -5.73 -2.04 -8.63
N SER A 114 -6.03 -3.02 -9.47
CA SER A 114 -5.81 -4.42 -9.09
C SER A 114 -4.32 -4.64 -8.79
N PHE A 115 -4.02 -5.66 -8.01
CA PHE A 115 -2.61 -5.92 -7.70
C PHE A 115 -1.81 -6.28 -8.95
N GLN A 116 -2.41 -6.94 -9.94
CA GLN A 116 -1.77 -7.24 -11.22
C GLN A 116 -1.41 -5.96 -11.99
N GLU A 117 -2.36 -5.03 -12.13
CA GLU A 117 -2.10 -3.74 -12.80
C GLU A 117 -1.03 -2.92 -12.08
N PHE A 118 -1.01 -2.97 -10.75
CA PHE A 118 0.02 -2.32 -9.94
C PHE A 118 1.40 -2.96 -10.15
N CYS A 119 1.49 -4.28 -10.24
CA CYS A 119 2.72 -4.99 -10.55
C CYS A 119 3.24 -4.62 -11.94
N ASP A 120 2.36 -4.60 -12.94
CA ASP A 120 2.73 -4.24 -14.32
C ASP A 120 3.21 -2.78 -14.39
N LEU A 121 2.52 -1.86 -13.75
CA LEU A 121 2.89 -0.45 -13.69
C LEU A 121 4.25 -0.25 -13.00
N THR A 122 4.44 -0.83 -11.82
CA THR A 122 5.68 -0.68 -11.06
C THR A 122 6.88 -1.32 -11.75
N ALA A 123 6.67 -2.41 -12.52
CA ALA A 123 7.69 -3.01 -13.36
C ALA A 123 8.10 -2.07 -14.52
N GLN A 124 7.12 -1.46 -15.21
CA GLN A 124 7.37 -0.50 -16.28
C GLN A 124 8.11 0.75 -15.79
N GLU A 125 7.83 1.18 -14.57
CA GLU A 125 8.48 2.33 -13.92
C GLU A 125 9.88 1.99 -13.34
N GLY A 126 10.29 0.73 -13.41
CA GLY A 126 11.57 0.27 -12.87
C GLY A 126 11.66 0.35 -11.33
N MET A 127 10.52 0.22 -10.66
CA MET A 127 10.48 0.20 -9.21
C MET A 127 11.08 -1.09 -8.64
N PRO A 128 11.57 -1.08 -7.39
CA PRO A 128 12.11 -2.25 -6.73
C PRO A 128 11.14 -3.44 -6.71
N ASP A 129 11.66 -4.66 -6.84
CA ASP A 129 10.87 -5.89 -6.91
C ASP A 129 10.03 -6.12 -5.63
N GLU A 130 10.46 -5.57 -4.52
CA GLU A 130 9.74 -5.63 -3.25
C GLU A 130 8.31 -5.12 -3.34
N PHE A 131 8.00 -4.23 -4.29
CA PHE A 131 6.63 -3.76 -4.53
C PHE A 131 5.73 -4.81 -5.17
N ARG A 132 6.31 -5.81 -5.83
CA ARG A 132 5.61 -6.91 -6.52
C ARG A 132 5.60 -8.22 -5.72
N ASN A 133 6.30 -8.27 -4.60
CA ASN A 133 6.38 -9.44 -3.77
C ASN A 133 5.17 -9.58 -2.85
N VAL A 134 4.73 -10.80 -2.64
CA VAL A 134 3.73 -11.19 -1.65
C VAL A 134 4.32 -12.17 -0.65
N THR A 135 3.70 -12.26 0.53
CA THR A 135 4.14 -13.20 1.56
C THR A 135 3.16 -14.36 1.66
N LEU A 136 3.65 -15.56 1.42
CA LEU A 136 2.94 -16.81 1.68
C LEU A 136 3.16 -17.21 3.13
N ASN A 137 2.09 -17.28 3.90
CA ASN A 137 2.15 -17.71 5.30
C ASN A 137 1.72 -19.18 5.39
N PHE A 138 2.63 -20.04 5.79
CA PHE A 138 2.32 -21.44 6.12
C PHE A 138 1.80 -21.51 7.54
N VAL A 139 0.52 -21.84 7.68
CA VAL A 139 -0.18 -21.82 8.99
C VAL A 139 -0.61 -23.23 9.38
N ALA A 140 -0.20 -23.67 10.56
CA ALA A 140 -0.66 -24.92 11.14
C ALA A 140 -1.21 -24.66 12.56
N ASN A 141 -2.40 -25.16 12.87
CA ASN A 141 -3.08 -24.95 14.15
C ASN A 141 -3.18 -23.46 14.53
N GLN A 142 -3.49 -22.59 13.58
CA GLN A 142 -3.58 -21.13 13.75
C GLN A 142 -2.25 -20.42 14.10
N VAL A 143 -1.13 -21.12 13.96
CA VAL A 143 0.20 -20.54 14.17
C VAL A 143 0.94 -20.52 12.85
N THR A 144 1.54 -19.39 12.50
CA THR A 144 2.43 -19.30 11.34
C THR A 144 3.71 -20.11 11.63
N VAL A 145 3.90 -21.15 10.84
CA VAL A 145 5.11 -22.01 10.90
C VAL A 145 6.25 -21.30 10.20
N GLU A 146 5.97 -20.74 9.02
CA GLU A 146 6.95 -20.02 8.20
C GLU A 146 6.24 -19.00 7.32
N ALA A 147 6.96 -17.95 6.94
CA ALA A 147 6.52 -16.95 5.99
C ALA A 147 7.56 -16.82 4.87
N VAL A 148 7.15 -17.08 3.63
CA VAL A 148 8.02 -17.07 2.46
C VAL A 148 7.61 -15.92 1.53
N THR A 149 8.56 -15.11 1.13
CA THR A 149 8.32 -14.02 0.16
C THR A 149 8.52 -14.53 -1.26
N VAL A 150 7.52 -14.32 -2.10
CA VAL A 150 7.53 -14.71 -3.51
C VAL A 150 7.07 -13.55 -4.38
N GLU A 151 7.49 -13.55 -5.64
CA GLU A 151 6.96 -12.60 -6.62
C GLU A 151 5.50 -12.96 -6.95
N TYR A 152 4.65 -11.94 -7.09
CA TYR A 152 3.26 -12.14 -7.46
C TYR A 152 3.12 -12.83 -8.83
N GLY A 153 2.26 -13.83 -8.91
CA GLY A 153 2.07 -14.61 -10.13
C GLY A 153 3.16 -15.65 -10.41
N ALA A 154 4.23 -15.70 -9.62
CA ALA A 154 5.19 -16.79 -9.71
C ALA A 154 4.61 -18.08 -9.14
N ALA A 155 4.87 -19.21 -9.83
CA ALA A 155 4.51 -20.51 -9.31
C ALA A 155 5.36 -20.84 -8.08
N PHE A 156 4.73 -21.17 -6.96
CA PHE A 156 5.43 -21.68 -5.79
C PHE A 156 5.60 -23.19 -5.91
N ASP A 157 6.84 -23.65 -5.83
CA ASP A 157 7.12 -25.09 -5.79
C ASP A 157 6.91 -25.64 -4.37
N MET A 158 5.88 -26.45 -4.19
CA MET A 158 5.55 -27.07 -2.90
C MET A 158 6.67 -27.95 -2.32
N ALA A 159 7.65 -28.36 -3.13
CA ALA A 159 8.85 -29.01 -2.62
C ALA A 159 9.69 -28.10 -1.70
N ASN A 160 9.51 -26.80 -1.81
CA ASN A 160 10.14 -25.77 -0.95
C ASN A 160 9.27 -25.36 0.23
N ALA A 161 8.10 -25.98 0.42
CA ALA A 161 7.25 -25.72 1.58
C ALA A 161 7.95 -26.18 2.87
N PRO A 162 7.72 -25.50 4.00
CA PRO A 162 8.32 -25.89 5.27
C PRO A 162 7.86 -27.29 5.72
N GLU A 163 8.68 -27.94 6.54
CA GLU A 163 8.29 -29.22 7.13
C GLU A 163 7.01 -29.09 7.97
N LEU A 164 6.10 -30.02 7.78
CA LEU A 164 4.87 -30.04 8.54
C LEU A 164 5.10 -30.39 10.02
N PRO A 165 4.44 -29.69 10.96
CA PRO A 165 4.50 -30.04 12.36
C PRO A 165 3.98 -31.48 12.59
N VAL A 166 4.78 -32.32 13.21
CA VAL A 166 4.42 -33.72 13.48
C VAL A 166 3.45 -33.81 14.64
N LYS A 167 2.32 -34.46 14.43
CA LYS A 167 1.36 -34.82 15.48
C LYS A 167 1.13 -36.34 15.48
N GLY A 168 1.44 -37.01 16.57
CA GLY A 168 1.32 -38.47 16.68
C GLY A 168 -0.08 -38.98 16.32
N GLY A 169 -0.16 -39.96 15.41
CA GLY A 169 -1.40 -40.55 14.95
C GLY A 169 -2.14 -39.77 13.85
N TYR A 170 -1.54 -38.71 13.29
CA TYR A 170 -2.10 -37.95 12.19
C TYR A 170 -1.12 -37.87 11.01
N THR A 171 -1.65 -37.90 9.80
CA THR A 171 -0.96 -37.52 8.57
C THR A 171 -1.42 -36.10 8.24
N ALA A 172 -0.48 -35.21 7.89
CA ALA A 172 -0.79 -33.84 7.52
C ALA A 172 -0.19 -33.55 6.13
N GLU A 173 -0.85 -32.66 5.39
CA GLU A 173 -0.38 -32.10 4.14
C GLU A 173 -0.71 -30.61 4.11
N TRP A 174 0.05 -29.81 3.35
CA TRP A 174 -0.30 -28.43 3.07
C TRP A 174 -1.44 -28.41 2.06
N SER A 175 -2.46 -27.60 2.32
CA SER A 175 -3.51 -27.36 1.33
C SER A 175 -2.99 -26.43 0.23
N ASP A 176 -3.52 -26.59 -0.97
CA ASP A 176 -3.34 -25.63 -2.06
C ASP A 176 -3.94 -24.26 -1.67
N PHE A 177 -3.41 -23.20 -2.28
CA PHE A 177 -3.85 -21.79 -2.05
C PHE A 177 -4.19 -21.10 -3.36
#